data_87f512993827cc73df4ca849e6267faa
#
_entry.id   87f512993827cc73df4ca849e6267faa
#
_cell.length_a   1.000
_cell.length_b   1.000
_cell.length_c   1.000
_cell.angle_alpha   90.00
_cell.angle_beta   90.00
_cell.angle_gamma   90.00
#
_symmetry.space_group_name_H-M   'P 1'
#
loop_
_entity.id
_entity.type
_entity.pdbx_description
1 polymer ?
#
loop_
_entity_poly.entity_id
_entity_poly.type
_entity_poly.pdbx_seq_one_letter_code
_entity_poly.pdbx_strand_id
1 'polypeptide(L)'
;MKKAFFAALAAGLLVFSACDIADFGEKNPQPETPSSDMALTGETVDVSAIPSDIKKVFMLNEGGMGSNNASLDLLRVSDGNYITGVFKKMNPSVGAGLGDVGNDIAVHGDEVWIVVNNSGIVEVISAEDEKEIAAIRIPTPRNIAFDDQYAYITSWAGAYAAYDANYYVDPESSRNPKGKVYRINLATKLMDALPVQVGYQPEGLAVRDGKLYVANSGGIASQLPPLYSYDSTVSIIDTKTFTVTKTVDVQVNLKYVYADGAGNIYVTCLGDYWSTHSGLYMIDKNDAVKHVSDYVSVSSVKDGVVYCIGTEDEFDWSGAPKTWKAWSCKDGVKSALGWTVDAVTPYSLCAFGGDSFLLGDAGDYFNPGSVSLYSGGKKWTVTAGVCPGHFAIW
;
A
#
# COMPACT_ATOMS: atom_id res chain seq x y z
N MET A 1 14.92 -26.80 -20.29
CA MET A 1 15.39 -25.57 -19.68
C MET A 1 14.20 -24.81 -19.04
N LYS A 2 13.45 -25.42 -18.14
CA LYS A 2 12.26 -24.82 -17.47
C LYS A 2 12.29 -24.94 -15.94
N LYS A 3 13.49 -25.10 -15.32
CA LYS A 3 13.62 -25.36 -13.88
C LYS A 3 14.44 -24.33 -13.09
N ALA A 4 14.86 -23.22 -13.69
CA ALA A 4 15.80 -22.30 -13.03
C ALA A 4 15.17 -21.03 -12.43
N PHE A 5 13.92 -20.69 -12.71
CA PHE A 5 13.33 -19.42 -12.26
C PHE A 5 12.48 -19.51 -10.97
N PHE A 6 12.13 -20.71 -10.53
CA PHE A 6 11.35 -20.89 -9.30
C PHE A 6 12.17 -20.80 -7.99
N ALA A 7 13.49 -20.73 -8.08
CA ALA A 7 14.37 -20.74 -6.90
C ALA A 7 14.57 -19.36 -6.25
N ALA A 8 14.22 -18.27 -6.91
CA ALA A 8 14.49 -16.92 -6.39
C ALA A 8 13.43 -16.41 -5.40
N LEU A 9 12.19 -16.92 -5.44
CA LEU A 9 11.15 -16.53 -4.49
C LEU A 9 11.12 -17.36 -3.20
N ALA A 10 11.85 -18.48 -3.17
CA ALA A 10 11.89 -19.42 -2.03
C ALA A 10 13.17 -19.33 -1.18
N ALA A 11 14.14 -18.47 -1.53
CA ALA A 11 15.44 -18.41 -0.85
C ALA A 11 15.49 -17.43 0.35
N GLY A 12 14.37 -16.85 0.76
CA GLY A 12 14.25 -15.95 1.91
C GLY A 12 13.99 -16.65 3.26
N LEU A 13 14.01 -17.98 3.33
CA LEU A 13 13.78 -18.75 4.56
C LEU A 13 15.12 -19.08 5.22
N LEU A 14 15.69 -18.19 5.99
CA LEU A 14 16.76 -18.49 6.94
C LEU A 14 16.42 -17.99 8.33
N VAL A 15 16.13 -19.00 9.16
CA VAL A 15 16.37 -19.11 10.62
C VAL A 15 15.99 -17.90 11.47
N PHE A 16 14.82 -17.99 12.10
CA PHE A 16 14.47 -17.19 13.26
C PHE A 16 15.24 -17.66 14.49
N SER A 17 16.20 -16.90 14.94
CA SER A 17 16.63 -16.91 16.33
C SER A 17 15.69 -16.00 17.10
N ALA A 18 15.04 -16.53 18.12
CA ALA A 18 14.20 -15.76 19.03
C ALA A 18 15.05 -14.64 19.67
N CYS A 19 14.74 -13.39 19.38
CA CYS A 19 15.21 -12.29 20.21
C CYS A 19 14.28 -12.15 21.39
N ASP A 20 14.82 -12.30 22.59
CA ASP A 20 14.17 -12.01 23.85
C ASP A 20 13.56 -10.62 23.86
N ILE A 21 12.34 -10.53 24.37
CA ILE A 21 11.67 -9.27 24.63
C ILE A 21 12.44 -8.54 25.74
N ALA A 22 13.28 -7.60 25.36
CA ALA A 22 13.93 -6.72 26.32
C ALA A 22 12.92 -5.74 26.89
N ASP A 23 12.86 -5.69 28.20
CA ASP A 23 12.06 -4.80 29.03
C ASP A 23 12.49 -3.32 28.77
N PHE A 24 11.59 -2.51 28.21
CA PHE A 24 11.82 -1.10 27.96
C PHE A 24 11.39 -0.26 29.17
N GLY A 25 12.10 -0.42 30.26
CA GLY A 25 11.92 0.36 31.46
C GLY A 25 13.20 0.98 31.98
N GLU A 26 13.75 1.98 31.27
CA GLU A 26 14.58 3.04 31.89
C GLU A 26 14.74 4.21 30.91
N LYS A 27 14.34 5.40 31.34
CA LYS A 27 14.56 6.65 30.59
C LYS A 27 16.05 6.95 30.51
N ASN A 28 16.65 6.69 29.39
CA ASN A 28 17.97 7.28 29.06
C ASN A 28 17.80 8.81 28.89
N PRO A 29 18.78 9.62 29.29
CA PRO A 29 18.74 11.06 29.09
C PRO A 29 18.56 11.37 27.60
N GLN A 30 17.57 12.20 27.29
CA GLN A 30 17.28 12.62 25.92
C GLN A 30 18.55 13.23 25.30
N PRO A 31 18.98 12.78 24.12
CA PRO A 31 19.90 13.56 23.31
C PRO A 31 19.24 14.90 22.99
N GLU A 32 20.02 15.97 23.08
CA GLU A 32 19.57 17.32 22.76
C GLU A 32 18.87 17.32 21.40
N THR A 33 17.64 17.83 21.35
CA THR A 33 16.88 18.03 20.13
C THR A 33 17.75 18.85 19.17
N PRO A 34 18.06 18.39 17.95
CA PRO A 34 18.67 19.26 16.95
C PRO A 34 17.75 20.47 16.80
N SER A 35 18.35 21.66 16.81
CA SER A 35 17.60 22.91 16.60
C SER A 35 16.80 22.77 15.31
N SER A 36 15.56 23.28 15.29
CA SER A 36 14.61 23.26 14.17
C SER A 36 15.14 23.93 12.87
N ASP A 37 16.39 24.33 12.83
CA ASP A 37 17.02 25.10 11.78
C ASP A 37 18.01 24.31 10.88
N MET A 38 18.17 23.01 11.06
CA MET A 38 18.78 22.22 9.99
C MET A 38 17.75 21.98 8.91
N ALA A 39 17.67 22.93 7.97
CA ALA A 39 16.84 22.80 6.78
C ALA A 39 17.21 21.46 6.09
N LEU A 40 16.27 20.50 6.12
CA LEU A 40 16.41 19.26 5.37
C LEU A 40 16.54 19.62 3.89
N THR A 41 17.71 19.37 3.33
CA THR A 41 17.98 19.58 1.91
C THR A 41 18.02 18.24 1.19
N GLY A 42 17.45 18.22 0.00
CA GLY A 42 17.44 17.08 -0.89
C GLY A 42 17.86 17.47 -2.30
N GLU A 43 17.55 16.63 -3.25
CA GLU A 43 17.68 16.94 -4.67
C GLU A 43 16.58 17.92 -5.08
N THR A 44 16.93 19.01 -5.80
CA THR A 44 15.93 19.97 -6.28
C THR A 44 15.39 19.52 -7.63
N VAL A 45 14.07 19.43 -7.73
CA VAL A 45 13.35 19.01 -8.94
C VAL A 45 12.32 20.05 -9.37
N ASP A 46 11.93 20.03 -10.64
CA ASP A 46 10.87 20.89 -11.18
C ASP A 46 9.48 20.37 -10.75
N VAL A 47 8.77 21.16 -9.98
CA VAL A 47 7.43 20.86 -9.47
C VAL A 47 6.30 21.59 -10.20
N SER A 48 6.59 22.26 -11.31
CA SER A 48 5.62 23.10 -12.06
C SER A 48 4.41 22.32 -12.59
N ALA A 49 4.53 20.99 -12.73
CA ALA A 49 3.45 20.11 -13.16
C ALA A 49 2.66 19.49 -11.99
N ILE A 50 3.00 19.83 -10.75
CA ILE A 50 2.26 19.40 -9.55
C ILE A 50 1.27 20.50 -9.20
N PRO A 51 0.00 20.18 -8.89
CA PRO A 51 -1.01 21.17 -8.48
C PRO A 51 -0.53 22.04 -7.31
N SER A 52 -0.76 23.34 -7.40
CA SER A 52 -0.23 24.34 -6.44
C SER A 52 -0.89 24.28 -5.04
N ASP A 53 -2.00 23.60 -4.91
CA ASP A 53 -2.66 23.32 -3.63
C ASP A 53 -2.02 22.16 -2.85
N ILE A 54 -1.16 21.39 -3.49
CA ILE A 54 -0.37 20.33 -2.85
C ILE A 54 0.87 20.96 -2.21
N LYS A 55 1.03 20.80 -0.91
CA LYS A 55 2.20 21.29 -0.17
C LYS A 55 3.34 20.27 -0.16
N LYS A 56 2.99 18.98 0.05
CA LYS A 56 3.94 17.88 0.21
C LYS A 56 3.41 16.62 -0.46
N VAL A 57 4.31 15.83 -1.02
CA VAL A 57 4.04 14.44 -1.44
C VAL A 57 4.99 13.53 -0.66
N PHE A 58 4.41 12.64 0.12
CA PHE A 58 5.13 11.59 0.82
C PHE A 58 5.22 10.36 -0.06
N MET A 59 6.40 9.74 -0.11
CA MET A 59 6.65 8.46 -0.77
C MET A 59 7.09 7.45 0.27
N LEU A 60 6.29 6.42 0.49
CA LEU A 60 6.65 5.27 1.31
C LEU A 60 7.35 4.22 0.46
N ASN A 61 8.58 3.92 0.83
CA ASN A 61 9.35 2.81 0.27
C ASN A 61 9.14 1.60 1.17
N GLU A 62 8.63 0.49 0.61
CA GLU A 62 8.31 -0.71 1.38
C GLU A 62 9.55 -1.32 2.05
N GLY A 63 10.68 -1.26 1.35
CA GLY A 63 11.89 -1.98 1.75
C GLY A 63 11.83 -3.45 1.36
N GLY A 64 12.85 -4.20 1.72
CA GLY A 64 12.90 -5.66 1.56
C GLY A 64 12.41 -6.36 2.82
N MET A 65 11.56 -7.37 2.67
CA MET A 65 11.05 -8.15 3.80
C MET A 65 12.21 -8.76 4.63
N GLY A 66 12.19 -8.54 5.93
CA GLY A 66 13.23 -8.98 6.86
C GLY A 66 14.48 -8.08 6.87
N SER A 67 14.49 -7.00 6.08
CA SER A 67 15.64 -6.10 5.97
C SER A 67 15.56 -4.89 6.90
N ASN A 68 14.42 -4.61 7.49
CA ASN A 68 14.17 -3.46 8.38
C ASN A 68 14.62 -2.13 7.76
N ASN A 69 14.32 -1.94 6.47
CA ASN A 69 14.78 -0.81 5.68
C ASN A 69 13.64 -0.06 4.97
N ALA A 70 12.40 -0.20 5.45
CA ALA A 70 11.33 0.69 5.03
C ALA A 70 11.72 2.14 5.29
N SER A 71 11.38 3.04 4.39
CA SER A 71 11.74 4.46 4.50
C SER A 71 10.65 5.37 3.95
N LEU A 72 10.64 6.59 4.45
CA LEU A 72 9.75 7.66 4.00
C LEU A 72 10.57 8.73 3.31
N ASP A 73 10.24 9.01 2.05
CA ASP A 73 10.79 10.16 1.33
C ASP A 73 9.73 11.26 1.23
N LEU A 74 10.17 12.48 1.02
CA LEU A 74 9.34 13.67 0.96
C LEU A 74 9.69 14.53 -0.24
N LEU A 75 8.71 14.88 -1.06
CA LEU A 75 8.80 15.98 -2.00
C LEU A 75 8.09 17.20 -1.40
N ARG A 76 8.85 18.25 -1.10
CA ARG A 76 8.32 19.54 -0.65
C ARG A 76 8.08 20.43 -1.87
N VAL A 77 6.80 20.67 -2.16
CA VAL A 77 6.41 21.36 -3.41
C VAL A 77 6.80 22.84 -3.42
N SER A 78 6.85 23.50 -2.27
CA SER A 78 7.18 24.92 -2.16
C SER A 78 8.57 25.32 -2.71
N ASP A 79 9.53 24.40 -2.69
CA ASP A 79 10.91 24.64 -3.12
C ASP A 79 11.48 23.52 -4.01
N GLY A 80 10.68 22.52 -4.33
CA GLY A 80 11.06 21.38 -5.18
C GLY A 80 12.07 20.43 -4.55
N ASN A 81 12.29 20.46 -3.24
CA ASN A 81 13.24 19.55 -2.59
C ASN A 81 12.65 18.13 -2.44
N TYR A 82 13.31 17.14 -3.05
CA TYR A 82 13.08 15.71 -2.81
C TYR A 82 14.07 15.19 -1.76
N ILE A 83 13.56 14.80 -0.61
CA ILE A 83 14.32 14.45 0.59
C ILE A 83 14.13 12.96 0.90
N THR A 84 15.20 12.18 0.81
CA THR A 84 15.15 10.75 1.13
C THR A 84 15.23 10.49 2.63
N GLY A 85 14.49 9.47 3.12
CA GLY A 85 14.57 8.98 4.49
C GLY A 85 14.19 10.02 5.55
N VAL A 86 13.17 10.85 5.27
CA VAL A 86 12.78 11.98 6.14
C VAL A 86 12.35 11.51 7.53
N PHE A 87 11.66 10.38 7.66
CA PHE A 87 11.22 9.86 8.98
C PHE A 87 12.39 9.70 9.94
N LYS A 88 13.46 9.02 9.54
CA LYS A 88 14.63 8.77 10.38
C LYS A 88 15.39 10.06 10.72
N LYS A 89 15.41 11.01 9.80
CA LYS A 89 16.07 12.32 9.99
C LYS A 89 15.34 13.16 11.04
N MET A 90 13.98 13.13 11.02
CA MET A 90 13.17 13.92 11.94
C MET A 90 12.91 13.22 13.27
N ASN A 91 13.05 11.88 13.33
CA ASN A 91 12.79 11.06 14.51
C ASN A 91 14.04 10.21 14.88
N PRO A 92 15.20 10.83 15.19
CA PRO A 92 16.43 10.09 15.45
C PRO A 92 16.37 9.20 16.70
N SER A 93 15.46 9.49 17.63
CA SER A 93 15.20 8.68 18.83
C SER A 93 14.45 7.37 18.54
N VAL A 94 13.81 7.24 17.37
CA VAL A 94 13.19 6.00 16.93
C VAL A 94 14.28 5.08 16.37
N GLY A 95 14.85 4.25 17.24
CA GLY A 95 16.09 3.51 16.96
C GLY A 95 16.01 2.54 15.77
N ALA A 96 14.83 1.95 15.53
CA ALA A 96 14.61 1.04 14.41
C ALA A 96 14.35 1.76 13.07
N GLY A 97 14.25 3.09 13.06
CA GLY A 97 13.75 3.83 11.91
C GLY A 97 12.26 3.55 11.69
N LEU A 98 11.81 3.55 10.42
CA LEU A 98 10.39 3.29 10.12
C LEU A 98 10.01 1.81 10.34
N GLY A 99 10.94 0.88 10.17
CA GLY A 99 10.70 -0.54 10.39
C GLY A 99 10.82 -1.41 9.14
N ASP A 100 10.11 -2.53 9.14
CA ASP A 100 10.18 -3.57 8.10
C ASP A 100 8.83 -3.69 7.37
N VAL A 101 8.87 -3.50 6.07
CA VAL A 101 7.76 -3.51 5.10
C VAL A 101 6.72 -2.40 5.35
N GLY A 102 6.99 -1.22 4.80
CA GLY A 102 6.02 -0.12 4.69
C GLY A 102 4.92 -0.47 3.69
N ASN A 103 3.69 -0.73 4.16
CA ASN A 103 2.65 -1.33 3.33
C ASN A 103 1.57 -0.36 2.85
N ASP A 104 1.36 0.74 3.54
CA ASP A 104 0.42 1.77 3.12
C ASP A 104 0.70 3.10 3.82
N ILE A 105 0.29 4.19 3.22
CA ILE A 105 0.42 5.54 3.75
C ILE A 105 -0.78 6.39 3.34
N ALA A 106 -1.34 7.13 4.28
CA ALA A 106 -2.43 8.06 3.99
C ALA A 106 -2.35 9.30 4.87
N VAL A 107 -2.86 10.41 4.35
CA VAL A 107 -2.99 11.68 5.08
C VAL A 107 -4.42 11.84 5.56
N HIS A 108 -4.58 12.23 6.83
CA HIS A 108 -5.86 12.66 7.38
C HIS A 108 -5.67 13.94 8.19
N GLY A 109 -6.23 15.04 7.71
CA GLY A 109 -5.97 16.37 8.27
C GLY A 109 -4.49 16.73 8.19
N ASP A 110 -3.88 17.06 9.33
CA ASP A 110 -2.46 17.39 9.43
C ASP A 110 -1.60 16.19 9.92
N GLU A 111 -2.11 14.98 9.78
CA GLU A 111 -1.42 13.76 10.19
C GLU A 111 -1.16 12.83 9.01
N VAL A 112 0.02 12.22 8.98
CA VAL A 112 0.40 11.15 8.06
C VAL A 112 0.42 9.84 8.84
N TRP A 113 -0.36 8.88 8.39
CA TRP A 113 -0.47 7.56 8.97
C TRP A 113 0.25 6.55 8.09
N ILE A 114 1.20 5.81 8.65
CA ILE A 114 2.09 4.91 7.93
C ILE A 114 1.92 3.51 8.48
N VAL A 115 1.50 2.58 7.65
CA VAL A 115 1.28 1.19 8.02
C VAL A 115 2.55 0.39 7.75
N VAL A 116 3.16 -0.18 8.79
CA VAL A 116 4.40 -0.96 8.69
C VAL A 116 4.12 -2.42 9.05
N ASN A 117 3.98 -3.23 8.01
CA ASN A 117 3.40 -4.58 8.09
C ASN A 117 4.19 -5.54 8.98
N ASN A 118 5.45 -5.80 8.66
CA ASN A 118 6.25 -6.82 9.34
C ASN A 118 6.74 -6.35 10.73
N SER A 119 6.78 -5.03 10.96
CA SER A 119 6.99 -4.46 12.30
C SER A 119 5.74 -4.47 13.17
N GLY A 120 4.57 -4.73 12.60
CA GLY A 120 3.31 -4.79 13.34
C GLY A 120 2.93 -3.45 13.98
N ILE A 121 3.13 -2.34 13.27
CA ILE A 121 2.95 -1.00 13.79
C ILE A 121 2.27 -0.08 12.76
N VAL A 122 1.52 0.88 13.26
CA VAL A 122 1.05 2.04 12.49
C VAL A 122 1.69 3.27 13.13
N GLU A 123 2.59 3.93 12.39
CA GLU A 123 3.21 5.18 12.78
C GLU A 123 2.31 6.34 12.38
N VAL A 124 2.17 7.33 13.27
CA VAL A 124 1.46 8.58 13.01
C VAL A 124 2.44 9.73 13.21
N ILE A 125 2.62 10.54 12.19
CA ILE A 125 3.51 11.69 12.21
C ILE A 125 2.75 12.97 11.84
N SER A 126 3.27 14.12 12.24
CA SER A 126 2.80 15.42 11.76
C SER A 126 3.12 15.60 10.28
N ALA A 127 2.15 16.02 9.48
CA ALA A 127 2.38 16.36 8.08
C ALA A 127 3.17 17.67 7.92
N GLU A 128 3.21 18.51 8.95
CA GLU A 128 3.92 19.79 8.91
C GLU A 128 5.43 19.65 9.13
N ASP A 129 5.85 18.88 10.14
CA ASP A 129 7.26 18.77 10.56
C ASP A 129 7.80 17.33 10.65
N GLU A 130 7.03 16.34 10.15
CA GLU A 130 7.37 14.91 10.05
C GLU A 130 7.74 14.24 11.39
N LYS A 131 7.40 14.86 12.52
CA LYS A 131 7.64 14.30 13.85
C LYS A 131 6.59 13.29 14.26
N GLU A 132 7.05 12.26 14.97
CA GLU A 132 6.19 11.22 15.52
C GLU A 132 5.18 11.80 16.54
N ILE A 133 3.92 11.46 16.33
CA ILE A 133 2.80 11.77 17.22
C ILE A 133 2.43 10.53 18.04
N ALA A 134 2.34 9.38 17.38
CA ALA A 134 1.95 8.12 18.00
C ALA A 134 2.46 6.92 17.21
N ALA A 135 2.63 5.81 17.91
CA ALA A 135 2.95 4.51 17.33
C ALA A 135 1.99 3.46 17.92
N ILE A 136 1.19 2.81 17.05
CA ILE A 136 0.08 1.95 17.43
C ILE A 136 0.38 0.53 16.96
N ARG A 137 0.39 -0.44 17.89
CA ARG A 137 0.68 -1.84 17.55
C ARG A 137 -0.55 -2.56 17.03
N ILE A 138 -0.44 -3.12 15.83
CA ILE A 138 -1.46 -3.96 15.19
C ILE A 138 -0.74 -5.16 14.56
N PRO A 139 -1.18 -6.39 14.79
CA PRO A 139 -0.55 -7.58 14.16
C PRO A 139 -0.68 -7.53 12.65
N THR A 140 0.43 -7.64 11.92
CA THR A 140 0.48 -7.70 10.44
C THR A 140 -0.50 -6.74 9.75
N PRO A 141 -0.42 -5.40 10.02
CA PRO A 141 -1.34 -4.42 9.45
C PRO A 141 -1.08 -4.27 7.94
N ARG A 142 -2.12 -3.93 7.16
CA ARG A 142 -2.00 -3.88 5.70
C ARG A 142 -2.33 -2.51 5.12
N ASN A 143 -3.57 -2.12 5.11
CA ASN A 143 -4.01 -0.87 4.50
C ASN A 143 -4.86 -0.04 5.46
N ILE A 144 -5.00 1.25 5.15
CA ILE A 144 -5.68 2.22 6.00
C ILE A 144 -6.71 3.03 5.21
N ALA A 145 -7.86 3.29 5.84
CA ALA A 145 -8.86 4.27 5.38
C ALA A 145 -9.47 5.00 6.58
N PHE A 146 -10.15 6.10 6.31
CA PHE A 146 -10.70 6.97 7.34
C PHE A 146 -12.17 7.29 7.10
N ASP A 147 -12.90 7.54 8.18
CA ASP A 147 -14.03 8.43 8.19
C ASP A 147 -13.72 9.65 9.09
N ASP A 148 -14.72 10.47 9.39
CA ASP A 148 -14.53 11.69 10.20
C ASP A 148 -14.09 11.41 11.64
N GLN A 149 -14.24 10.18 12.14
CA GLN A 149 -14.02 9.84 13.55
C GLN A 149 -12.96 8.75 13.74
N TYR A 150 -12.78 7.86 12.79
CA TYR A 150 -11.95 6.68 12.94
C TYR A 150 -11.00 6.44 11.75
N ALA A 151 -9.82 5.91 12.08
CA ALA A 151 -8.98 5.18 11.16
C ALA A 151 -9.34 3.68 11.20
N TYR A 152 -9.44 3.05 10.04
CA TYR A 152 -9.70 1.62 9.86
C TYR A 152 -8.47 0.98 9.24
N ILE A 153 -7.94 -0.08 9.87
CA ILE A 153 -6.75 -0.76 9.42
C ILE A 153 -7.05 -2.24 9.19
N THR A 154 -6.80 -2.72 7.97
CA THR A 154 -6.84 -4.15 7.66
C THR A 154 -5.62 -4.86 8.24
N SER A 155 -5.78 -6.11 8.61
CA SER A 155 -4.73 -6.94 9.21
C SER A 155 -4.92 -8.40 8.83
N TRP A 156 -3.84 -9.08 8.53
CA TRP A 156 -3.83 -10.53 8.35
C TRP A 156 -3.98 -11.31 9.67
N ALA A 157 -4.06 -10.60 10.79
CA ALA A 157 -4.37 -11.09 12.15
C ALA A 157 -3.40 -12.12 12.72
N GLY A 158 -2.24 -12.32 12.16
CA GLY A 158 -1.27 -13.27 12.70
C GLY A 158 -0.05 -13.45 11.82
N ALA A 159 0.81 -14.34 12.22
CA ALA A 159 2.00 -14.68 11.47
C ALA A 159 1.62 -15.13 10.04
N TYR A 160 2.52 -14.85 9.10
CA TYR A 160 2.48 -15.44 7.77
C TYR A 160 2.19 -16.93 7.88
N ALA A 161 1.34 -17.43 6.97
CA ALA A 161 0.96 -18.84 6.97
C ALA A 161 2.20 -19.73 7.12
N ALA A 162 2.32 -20.38 8.28
CA ALA A 162 3.40 -21.31 8.50
C ALA A 162 3.12 -22.53 7.63
N TYR A 163 3.97 -22.77 6.66
CA TYR A 163 3.94 -23.99 5.88
C TYR A 163 4.18 -25.20 6.80
N ASP A 164 3.43 -26.26 6.61
CA ASP A 164 3.80 -27.55 7.19
C ASP A 164 5.08 -28.11 6.49
N ALA A 165 5.58 -29.27 6.93
CA ALA A 165 6.75 -29.90 6.33
C ALA A 165 6.56 -30.26 4.84
N ASN A 166 5.32 -30.25 4.34
CA ASN A 166 4.97 -30.51 2.94
C ASN A 166 4.60 -29.20 2.20
N TYR A 167 4.78 -28.04 2.85
CA TYR A 167 4.40 -26.73 2.34
C TYR A 167 2.90 -26.59 2.01
N TYR A 168 2.07 -27.38 2.65
CA TYR A 168 0.64 -27.26 2.57
C TYR A 168 0.13 -26.34 3.67
N VAL A 169 -0.61 -25.32 3.29
CA VAL A 169 -1.33 -24.47 4.24
C VAL A 169 -2.78 -24.90 4.21
N ASP A 170 -3.24 -25.51 5.30
CA ASP A 170 -4.66 -25.74 5.51
C ASP A 170 -5.34 -24.37 5.71
N PRO A 171 -6.23 -23.94 4.80
CA PRO A 171 -6.93 -22.65 4.92
C PRO A 171 -7.74 -22.52 6.21
N GLU A 172 -8.21 -23.61 6.77
CA GLU A 172 -8.99 -23.63 8.01
C GLU A 172 -8.12 -23.77 9.27
N SER A 173 -6.78 -23.87 9.12
CA SER A 173 -5.89 -24.03 10.26
C SER A 173 -5.78 -22.76 11.10
N SER A 174 -5.52 -22.92 12.40
CA SER A 174 -5.25 -21.80 13.32
C SER A 174 -3.99 -20.99 12.94
N ARG A 175 -3.15 -21.51 12.04
CA ARG A 175 -1.95 -20.83 11.52
C ARG A 175 -2.27 -19.85 10.40
N ASN A 176 -3.47 -19.94 9.82
CA ASN A 176 -3.98 -19.01 8.81
C ASN A 176 -5.33 -18.46 9.29
N PRO A 177 -5.36 -17.60 10.29
CA PRO A 177 -6.59 -17.01 10.79
C PRO A 177 -7.22 -16.12 9.72
N LYS A 178 -8.54 -16.05 9.73
CA LYS A 178 -9.25 -15.00 8.98
C LYS A 178 -8.76 -13.62 9.42
N GLY A 179 -8.66 -12.73 8.46
CA GLY A 179 -8.20 -11.37 8.68
C GLY A 179 -9.16 -10.54 9.52
N LYS A 180 -8.71 -9.38 9.90
CA LYS A 180 -9.45 -8.46 10.78
C LYS A 180 -9.36 -7.03 10.27
N VAL A 181 -10.32 -6.22 10.69
CA VAL A 181 -10.25 -4.76 10.62
C VAL A 181 -10.21 -4.22 12.05
N TYR A 182 -9.20 -3.42 12.31
CA TYR A 182 -9.06 -2.65 13.55
C TYR A 182 -9.60 -1.24 13.34
N ARG A 183 -10.16 -0.66 14.39
CA ARG A 183 -10.69 0.72 14.41
C ARG A 183 -10.01 1.52 15.49
N ILE A 184 -9.45 2.68 15.11
CA ILE A 184 -8.71 3.58 15.99
C ILE A 184 -9.41 4.94 15.99
N ASN A 185 -9.70 5.45 17.15
CA ASN A 185 -10.26 6.80 17.28
C ASN A 185 -9.22 7.85 16.92
N LEU A 186 -9.53 8.74 15.99
CA LEU A 186 -8.61 9.74 15.45
C LEU A 186 -8.15 10.76 16.48
N ALA A 187 -9.02 11.16 17.40
CA ALA A 187 -8.69 12.17 18.39
C ALA A 187 -7.82 11.63 19.54
N THR A 188 -8.07 10.37 19.96
CA THR A 188 -7.40 9.80 21.13
C THR A 188 -6.26 8.85 20.78
N LYS A 189 -6.17 8.40 19.54
CA LYS A 189 -5.27 7.35 19.05
C LYS A 189 -5.47 5.99 19.75
N LEU A 190 -6.61 5.81 20.41
CA LEU A 190 -6.94 4.56 21.08
C LEU A 190 -7.68 3.62 20.13
N MET A 191 -7.26 2.37 20.15
CA MET A 191 -7.86 1.29 19.37
C MET A 191 -9.05 0.70 20.13
N ASP A 192 -10.11 0.34 19.41
CA ASP A 192 -11.24 -0.41 19.97
C ASP A 192 -10.77 -1.77 20.51
N ALA A 193 -11.42 -2.24 21.57
CA ALA A 193 -11.06 -3.48 22.25
C ALA A 193 -11.23 -4.74 21.36
N LEU A 194 -12.17 -4.70 20.42
CA LEU A 194 -12.49 -5.83 19.56
C LEU A 194 -12.46 -5.43 18.08
N PRO A 195 -11.59 -6.05 17.29
CA PRO A 195 -11.60 -5.92 15.83
C PRO A 195 -12.73 -6.75 15.20
N VAL A 196 -13.10 -6.39 13.97
CA VAL A 196 -14.08 -7.13 13.18
C VAL A 196 -13.36 -8.16 12.31
N GLN A 197 -13.83 -9.41 12.34
CA GLN A 197 -13.32 -10.46 11.47
C GLN A 197 -13.91 -10.32 10.06
N VAL A 198 -13.07 -10.47 9.01
CA VAL A 198 -13.40 -10.44 7.58
C VAL A 198 -12.92 -11.71 6.88
N GLY A 199 -12.72 -11.70 5.57
CA GLY A 199 -12.13 -12.81 4.83
C GLY A 199 -10.63 -13.01 5.11
N TYR A 200 -10.00 -13.85 4.30
CA TYR A 200 -8.57 -14.13 4.46
C TYR A 200 -7.71 -13.03 3.82
N GLN A 201 -6.61 -12.70 4.48
CA GLN A 201 -5.60 -11.73 4.02
C GLN A 201 -6.23 -10.45 3.43
N PRO A 202 -6.98 -9.68 4.24
CA PRO A 202 -7.57 -8.44 3.76
C PRO A 202 -6.49 -7.42 3.40
N GLU A 203 -6.70 -6.75 2.29
CA GLU A 203 -5.86 -5.71 1.72
C GLU A 203 -6.58 -4.36 1.74
N GLY A 204 -6.71 -3.68 0.61
CA GLY A 204 -7.30 -2.37 0.48
C GLY A 204 -8.70 -2.23 1.07
N LEU A 205 -9.01 -1.03 1.51
CA LEU A 205 -10.31 -0.70 2.07
C LEU A 205 -10.69 0.76 1.75
N ALA A 206 -12.00 1.03 1.68
CA ALA A 206 -12.51 2.39 1.50
C ALA A 206 -13.85 2.57 2.21
N VAL A 207 -14.08 3.79 2.70
CA VAL A 207 -15.35 4.18 3.33
C VAL A 207 -16.26 4.84 2.30
N ARG A 208 -17.54 4.46 2.32
CA ARG A 208 -18.61 5.08 1.53
C ARG A 208 -19.94 5.01 2.29
N ASP A 209 -20.57 6.15 2.50
CA ASP A 209 -21.94 6.25 3.07
C ASP A 209 -22.14 5.43 4.35
N GLY A 210 -21.21 5.54 5.33
CA GLY A 210 -21.26 4.82 6.60
C GLY A 210 -20.99 3.31 6.47
N LYS A 211 -20.45 2.86 5.35
CA LYS A 211 -20.00 1.49 5.10
C LYS A 211 -18.52 1.46 4.79
N LEU A 212 -17.84 0.44 5.28
CA LEU A 212 -16.45 0.15 4.95
C LEU A 212 -16.40 -1.08 4.05
N TYR A 213 -15.78 -0.96 2.89
CA TYR A 213 -15.58 -2.02 1.90
C TYR A 213 -14.17 -2.53 2.01
N VAL A 214 -13.99 -3.83 2.25
CA VAL A 214 -12.70 -4.45 2.54
C VAL A 214 -12.44 -5.56 1.54
N ALA A 215 -11.37 -5.43 0.76
CA ALA A 215 -10.92 -6.44 -0.19
C ALA A 215 -10.25 -7.61 0.55
N ASN A 216 -10.69 -8.85 0.31
CA ASN A 216 -10.06 -10.06 0.81
C ASN A 216 -9.27 -10.70 -0.32
N SER A 217 -7.95 -10.84 -0.20
CA SER A 217 -7.11 -11.39 -1.27
C SER A 217 -6.94 -12.90 -1.18
N GLY A 218 -6.99 -13.46 0.02
CA GLY A 218 -6.74 -14.87 0.28
C GLY A 218 -5.27 -15.23 0.20
N GLY A 219 -4.68 -15.26 -0.98
CA GLY A 219 -3.25 -15.35 -1.26
C GLY A 219 -2.46 -16.48 -0.57
N ILE A 220 -3.13 -17.55 -0.15
CA ILE A 220 -2.49 -18.66 0.58
C ILE A 220 -1.71 -19.50 -0.41
N ALA A 221 -0.39 -19.51 -0.28
CA ALA A 221 0.47 -20.32 -1.11
C ALA A 221 0.37 -21.81 -0.74
N SER A 222 0.37 -22.68 -1.76
CA SER A 222 0.45 -24.12 -1.61
C SER A 222 1.47 -24.70 -2.58
N GLN A 223 2.18 -25.76 -2.22
CA GLN A 223 3.04 -26.47 -3.18
C GLN A 223 2.27 -27.45 -4.09
N LEU A 224 1.04 -27.77 -3.74
CA LEU A 224 0.18 -28.63 -4.56
C LEU A 224 -0.82 -27.77 -5.30
N PRO A 225 -1.19 -28.12 -6.54
CA PRO A 225 -2.24 -27.42 -7.26
C PRO A 225 -3.59 -27.45 -6.54
N PRO A 226 -4.34 -26.32 -6.49
CA PRO A 226 -3.90 -25.03 -6.99
C PRO A 226 -2.77 -24.46 -6.11
N LEU A 227 -1.73 -23.89 -6.75
CA LEU A 227 -0.54 -23.35 -6.05
C LEU A 227 -0.88 -22.21 -5.09
N TYR A 228 -2.00 -21.54 -5.32
CA TYR A 228 -2.53 -20.48 -4.46
C TYR A 228 -4.04 -20.65 -4.29
N SER A 229 -4.52 -20.35 -3.09
CA SER A 229 -5.93 -20.22 -2.80
C SER A 229 -6.24 -18.74 -2.56
N TYR A 230 -6.87 -18.10 -3.53
CA TYR A 230 -7.26 -16.69 -3.45
C TYR A 230 -8.70 -16.56 -2.94
N ASP A 231 -8.94 -15.52 -2.12
CA ASP A 231 -10.29 -15.04 -1.84
C ASP A 231 -10.74 -14.14 -3.00
N SER A 232 -12.03 -14.05 -3.23
CA SER A 232 -12.64 -13.25 -4.30
C SER A 232 -13.58 -12.19 -3.75
N THR A 233 -13.65 -12.01 -2.44
CA THR A 233 -14.74 -11.31 -1.79
C THR A 233 -14.37 -9.93 -1.28
N VAL A 234 -15.37 -9.04 -1.27
CA VAL A 234 -15.35 -7.77 -0.53
C VAL A 234 -16.29 -7.91 0.67
N SER A 235 -15.76 -7.75 1.87
CA SER A 235 -16.56 -7.65 3.10
C SER A 235 -17.08 -6.22 3.28
N ILE A 236 -18.38 -6.05 3.54
CA ILE A 236 -19.01 -4.75 3.79
C ILE A 236 -19.37 -4.66 5.27
N ILE A 237 -18.76 -3.69 5.95
CA ILE A 237 -18.92 -3.43 7.38
C ILE A 237 -19.74 -2.14 7.54
N ASP A 238 -20.77 -2.17 8.38
CA ASP A 238 -21.43 -0.95 8.86
C ASP A 238 -20.50 -0.26 9.86
N THR A 239 -20.12 1.00 9.60
CA THR A 239 -19.12 1.71 10.43
C THR A 239 -19.65 2.07 11.81
N LYS A 240 -20.98 2.24 11.96
CA LYS A 240 -21.62 2.59 13.23
C LYS A 240 -21.69 1.40 14.18
N THR A 241 -22.15 0.23 13.69
CA THR A 241 -22.25 -0.98 14.51
C THR A 241 -20.93 -1.75 14.55
N PHE A 242 -20.03 -1.45 13.64
CA PHE A 242 -18.75 -2.10 13.40
C PHE A 242 -18.90 -3.62 13.27
N THR A 243 -19.78 -4.05 12.36
CA THR A 243 -20.09 -5.45 12.08
C THR A 243 -20.19 -5.68 10.58
N VAL A 244 -19.76 -6.87 10.10
CA VAL A 244 -19.96 -7.28 8.71
C VAL A 244 -21.46 -7.46 8.44
N THR A 245 -21.98 -6.74 7.47
CA THR A 245 -23.39 -6.80 7.08
C THR A 245 -23.63 -7.58 5.80
N LYS A 246 -22.61 -7.67 4.94
CA LYS A 246 -22.69 -8.33 3.63
C LYS A 246 -21.29 -8.72 3.15
N THR A 247 -21.25 -9.72 2.29
CA THR A 247 -20.07 -10.09 1.48
C THR A 247 -20.49 -10.12 0.01
N VAL A 248 -19.64 -9.55 -0.86
CA VAL A 248 -19.89 -9.48 -2.31
C VAL A 248 -18.73 -10.17 -3.02
N ASP A 249 -19.05 -11.07 -3.94
CA ASP A 249 -18.07 -11.75 -4.79
C ASP A 249 -17.69 -10.86 -5.97
N VAL A 250 -16.38 -10.67 -6.22
CA VAL A 250 -15.85 -9.74 -7.23
C VAL A 250 -14.93 -10.46 -8.20
N GLN A 251 -13.71 -10.79 -7.79
CA GLN A 251 -12.69 -11.50 -8.55
C GLN A 251 -11.57 -11.92 -7.60
N VAL A 252 -10.77 -12.91 -7.99
CA VAL A 252 -9.68 -13.45 -7.15
C VAL A 252 -8.56 -12.43 -6.91
N ASN A 253 -7.94 -12.52 -5.72
CA ASN A 253 -6.72 -11.78 -5.37
C ASN A 253 -6.92 -10.26 -5.41
N LEU A 254 -7.90 -9.78 -4.64
CA LEU A 254 -8.22 -8.35 -4.56
C LEU A 254 -7.09 -7.56 -3.89
N LYS A 255 -6.85 -6.32 -4.35
CA LYS A 255 -5.74 -5.49 -3.86
C LYS A 255 -6.21 -4.15 -3.32
N TYR A 256 -6.54 -3.19 -4.16
CA TYR A 256 -6.91 -1.83 -3.75
C TYR A 256 -8.41 -1.60 -3.85
N VAL A 257 -8.92 -0.74 -2.96
CA VAL A 257 -10.32 -0.30 -2.94
C VAL A 257 -10.36 1.20 -2.92
N TYR A 258 -11.15 1.80 -3.82
CA TYR A 258 -11.33 3.24 -3.93
C TYR A 258 -12.81 3.62 -3.91
N ALA A 259 -13.16 4.74 -3.28
CA ALA A 259 -14.46 5.36 -3.38
C ALA A 259 -14.39 6.57 -4.32
N ASP A 260 -15.36 6.73 -5.22
CA ASP A 260 -15.36 7.82 -6.20
C ASP A 260 -16.14 9.07 -5.75
N GLY A 261 -16.71 9.07 -4.56
CA GLY A 261 -17.57 10.17 -4.10
C GLY A 261 -18.94 10.26 -4.79
N ALA A 262 -19.15 9.56 -5.91
CA ALA A 262 -20.45 9.47 -6.60
C ALA A 262 -21.29 8.28 -6.14
N GLY A 263 -20.74 7.49 -5.22
CA GLY A 263 -21.39 6.33 -4.62
C GLY A 263 -20.98 4.99 -5.22
N ASN A 264 -19.89 4.93 -6.00
CA ASN A 264 -19.32 3.66 -6.46
C ASN A 264 -18.04 3.33 -5.69
N ILE A 265 -17.78 2.04 -5.56
CA ILE A 265 -16.53 1.49 -5.07
C ILE A 265 -15.81 0.82 -6.23
N TYR A 266 -14.55 1.12 -6.41
CA TYR A 266 -13.68 0.45 -7.37
C TYR A 266 -12.74 -0.49 -6.63
N VAL A 267 -12.57 -1.69 -7.18
CA VAL A 267 -11.72 -2.74 -6.60
C VAL A 267 -10.78 -3.23 -7.68
N THR A 268 -9.48 -3.22 -7.40
CA THR A 268 -8.50 -3.86 -8.26
C THR A 268 -8.25 -5.30 -7.83
N CYS A 269 -7.94 -6.17 -8.78
CA CYS A 269 -7.46 -7.52 -8.53
C CYS A 269 -6.12 -7.75 -9.23
N LEU A 270 -5.31 -8.64 -8.69
CA LEU A 270 -4.03 -9.05 -9.29
C LEU A 270 -4.17 -10.30 -10.16
N GLY A 271 -5.37 -10.90 -10.19
CA GLY A 271 -5.59 -12.18 -10.86
C GLY A 271 -4.86 -13.34 -10.18
N ASP A 272 -4.67 -14.42 -10.92
CA ASP A 272 -4.02 -15.65 -10.41
C ASP A 272 -2.58 -15.82 -10.93
N TYR A 273 -2.06 -14.86 -11.69
CA TYR A 273 -0.75 -14.85 -12.35
C TYR A 273 -0.57 -15.91 -13.47
N TRP A 274 -1.63 -16.60 -13.89
CA TRP A 274 -1.56 -17.67 -14.88
C TRP A 274 -2.64 -17.59 -15.96
N SER A 275 -3.88 -17.43 -15.56
CA SER A 275 -5.06 -17.53 -16.44
C SER A 275 -6.06 -16.40 -16.23
N THR A 276 -6.12 -15.84 -15.05
CA THR A 276 -6.98 -14.72 -14.71
C THR A 276 -6.14 -13.46 -14.66
N HIS A 277 -6.43 -12.52 -15.54
CA HIS A 277 -5.72 -11.24 -15.60
C HIS A 277 -6.00 -10.37 -14.37
N SER A 278 -5.06 -9.47 -14.10
CA SER A 278 -5.34 -8.34 -13.23
C SER A 278 -6.45 -7.46 -13.81
N GLY A 279 -7.17 -6.73 -12.98
CA GLY A 279 -8.31 -5.96 -13.49
C GLY A 279 -8.87 -4.94 -12.52
N LEU A 280 -9.80 -4.12 -13.03
CA LEU A 280 -10.61 -3.17 -12.30
C LEU A 280 -12.08 -3.58 -12.34
N TYR A 281 -12.69 -3.60 -11.18
CA TYR A 281 -14.12 -3.88 -10.97
C TYR A 281 -14.78 -2.69 -10.27
N MET A 282 -16.06 -2.49 -10.50
CA MET A 282 -16.87 -1.48 -9.83
C MET A 282 -18.02 -2.16 -9.08
N ILE A 283 -18.22 -1.78 -7.83
CA ILE A 283 -19.40 -2.13 -7.02
C ILE A 283 -20.26 -0.87 -6.96
N ASP A 284 -21.45 -0.92 -7.54
CA ASP A 284 -22.36 0.23 -7.59
C ASP A 284 -23.07 0.47 -6.23
N LYS A 285 -23.89 1.50 -6.16
CA LYS A 285 -24.68 1.84 -4.97
C LYS A 285 -25.67 0.76 -4.51
N ASN A 286 -26.00 -0.21 -5.36
CA ASN A 286 -26.86 -1.35 -5.05
C ASN A 286 -26.06 -2.61 -4.73
N ASP A 287 -24.72 -2.49 -4.60
CA ASP A 287 -23.75 -3.57 -4.42
C ASP A 287 -23.73 -4.56 -5.62
N ALA A 288 -24.09 -4.11 -6.82
CA ALA A 288 -23.92 -4.89 -8.04
C ALA A 288 -22.50 -4.73 -8.58
N VAL A 289 -21.87 -5.85 -8.95
CA VAL A 289 -20.50 -5.90 -9.45
C VAL A 289 -20.48 -5.79 -10.96
N LYS A 290 -19.61 -4.93 -11.48
CA LYS A 290 -19.34 -4.75 -12.91
C LYS A 290 -17.85 -4.86 -13.17
N HIS A 291 -17.44 -5.72 -14.10
CA HIS A 291 -16.10 -5.70 -14.67
C HIS A 291 -15.91 -4.42 -15.52
N VAL A 292 -14.82 -3.70 -15.31
CA VAL A 292 -14.50 -2.46 -16.03
C VAL A 292 -13.41 -2.71 -17.07
N SER A 293 -12.31 -3.33 -16.67
CA SER A 293 -11.15 -3.58 -17.55
C SER A 293 -10.19 -4.59 -16.95
N ASP A 294 -9.53 -5.35 -17.82
CA ASP A 294 -8.32 -6.12 -17.50
C ASP A 294 -7.07 -5.24 -17.53
N TYR A 295 -5.96 -5.81 -17.05
CA TYR A 295 -4.60 -5.27 -17.11
C TYR A 295 -4.38 -4.05 -16.23
N VAL A 296 -4.38 -4.25 -14.90
CA VAL A 296 -4.09 -3.21 -13.90
C VAL A 296 -2.86 -3.61 -13.08
N SER A 297 -1.71 -3.02 -13.37
CA SER A 297 -0.49 -3.21 -12.58
C SER A 297 -0.43 -2.24 -11.41
N VAL A 298 -0.70 -0.96 -11.66
CA VAL A 298 -0.79 0.09 -10.64
C VAL A 298 -2.00 0.99 -10.90
N SER A 299 -2.54 1.54 -9.82
CA SER A 299 -3.71 2.43 -9.89
C SER A 299 -3.65 3.52 -8.83
N SER A 300 -4.41 4.58 -9.07
CA SER A 300 -4.57 5.74 -8.18
C SER A 300 -5.95 6.34 -8.40
N VAL A 301 -6.49 7.02 -7.41
CA VAL A 301 -7.75 7.76 -7.53
C VAL A 301 -7.49 9.25 -7.32
N LYS A 302 -8.07 10.08 -8.19
CA LYS A 302 -8.08 11.54 -8.03
C LYS A 302 -9.44 12.08 -8.50
N ASP A 303 -10.11 12.84 -7.65
CA ASP A 303 -11.39 13.52 -7.94
C ASP A 303 -12.46 12.57 -8.53
N GLY A 304 -12.58 11.37 -7.95
CA GLY A 304 -13.54 10.34 -8.38
C GLY A 304 -13.18 9.65 -9.70
N VAL A 305 -12.00 9.88 -10.24
CA VAL A 305 -11.47 9.19 -11.42
C VAL A 305 -10.40 8.19 -10.98
N VAL A 306 -10.53 6.93 -11.37
CA VAL A 306 -9.48 5.93 -11.17
C VAL A 306 -8.56 5.94 -12.39
N TYR A 307 -7.28 6.14 -12.16
CA TYR A 307 -6.21 6.07 -13.15
C TYR A 307 -5.47 4.75 -13.01
N CYS A 308 -5.17 4.11 -14.13
CA CYS A 308 -4.53 2.80 -14.16
C CYS A 308 -3.40 2.78 -15.19
N ILE A 309 -2.33 2.07 -14.85
CA ILE A 309 -1.27 1.65 -15.78
C ILE A 309 -1.22 0.13 -15.73
N GLY A 310 -1.12 -0.51 -16.89
CA GLY A 310 -1.04 -1.95 -17.01
C GLY A 310 -0.45 -2.39 -18.34
N THR A 311 -0.29 -3.70 -18.52
CA THR A 311 0.27 -4.30 -19.72
C THR A 311 -0.49 -5.57 -20.09
N GLU A 312 -0.67 -5.80 -21.39
CA GLU A 312 -1.22 -7.06 -21.91
C GLU A 312 -0.20 -8.22 -21.81
N ASP A 313 1.07 -7.89 -21.54
CA ASP A 313 2.18 -8.84 -21.40
C ASP A 313 2.33 -9.36 -19.95
N GLU A 314 1.24 -9.41 -19.16
CA GLU A 314 1.29 -9.79 -17.74
C GLU A 314 1.93 -11.16 -17.50
N PHE A 315 1.64 -12.11 -18.39
CA PHE A 315 2.12 -13.50 -18.28
C PHE A 315 3.38 -13.77 -19.10
N ASP A 316 4.00 -12.73 -19.67
CA ASP A 316 5.32 -12.87 -20.29
C ASP A 316 6.42 -12.84 -19.22
N TRP A 317 6.98 -14.00 -18.94
CA TRP A 317 8.08 -14.20 -17.99
C TRP A 317 9.44 -14.31 -18.69
N SER A 318 9.54 -13.91 -19.95
CA SER A 318 10.79 -13.97 -20.72
C SER A 318 11.86 -12.98 -20.27
N GLY A 319 11.46 -11.94 -19.54
CA GLY A 319 12.31 -10.81 -19.17
C GLY A 319 12.40 -9.74 -20.26
N ALA A 320 11.62 -9.85 -21.32
CA ALA A 320 11.53 -8.80 -22.33
C ALA A 320 10.92 -7.51 -21.75
N PRO A 321 11.33 -6.32 -22.23
CA PRO A 321 10.71 -5.06 -21.84
C PRO A 321 9.20 -5.08 -22.13
N LYS A 322 8.40 -4.69 -21.14
CA LYS A 322 6.94 -4.63 -21.27
C LYS A 322 6.48 -3.30 -21.86
N THR A 323 5.36 -3.34 -22.58
CA THR A 323 4.69 -2.13 -23.09
C THR A 323 3.60 -1.72 -22.11
N TRP A 324 3.76 -0.57 -21.48
CA TRP A 324 2.81 -0.03 -20.54
C TRP A 324 1.75 0.84 -21.23
N LYS A 325 0.50 0.61 -20.89
CA LYS A 325 -0.65 1.41 -21.35
C LYS A 325 -1.33 2.05 -20.15
N ALA A 326 -1.80 3.29 -20.33
CA ALA A 326 -2.54 4.01 -19.32
C ALA A 326 -3.99 4.25 -19.74
N TRP A 327 -4.87 4.23 -18.78
CA TRP A 327 -6.29 4.51 -18.96
C TRP A 327 -6.91 5.04 -17.66
N SER A 328 -8.06 5.66 -17.77
CA SER A 328 -8.84 6.12 -16.64
C SER A 328 -10.23 5.49 -16.64
N CYS A 329 -10.86 5.47 -15.47
CA CYS A 329 -12.24 5.08 -15.30
C CYS A 329 -13.00 6.13 -14.49
N LYS A 330 -14.11 6.59 -15.03
CA LYS A 330 -15.08 7.44 -14.34
C LYS A 330 -16.48 6.85 -14.53
N ASP A 331 -17.25 6.72 -13.46
CA ASP A 331 -18.60 6.15 -13.48
C ASP A 331 -18.69 4.79 -14.20
N GLY A 332 -17.66 3.95 -14.03
CA GLY A 332 -17.56 2.64 -14.69
C GLY A 332 -17.29 2.69 -16.19
N VAL A 333 -16.89 3.83 -16.74
CA VAL A 333 -16.54 4.02 -18.15
C VAL A 333 -15.03 4.18 -18.30
N LYS A 334 -14.41 3.23 -19.01
CA LYS A 334 -12.98 3.26 -19.35
C LYS A 334 -12.71 4.24 -20.48
N SER A 335 -11.62 5.01 -20.34
CA SER A 335 -11.10 5.91 -21.37
C SER A 335 -9.59 5.75 -21.48
N ALA A 336 -9.06 5.54 -22.69
CA ALA A 336 -7.64 5.45 -22.92
C ALA A 336 -6.96 6.81 -22.67
N LEU A 337 -5.75 6.77 -22.12
CA LEU A 337 -4.89 7.93 -21.90
C LEU A 337 -3.68 7.86 -22.81
N GLY A 338 -3.28 9.02 -23.35
CA GLY A 338 -2.08 9.13 -24.19
C GLY A 338 -0.76 9.20 -23.40
N TRP A 339 -0.73 8.64 -22.19
CA TRP A 339 0.47 8.67 -21.36
C TRP A 339 1.57 7.79 -21.95
N THR A 340 2.78 8.32 -21.99
CA THR A 340 3.98 7.54 -22.28
C THR A 340 4.62 7.14 -20.96
N VAL A 341 4.68 5.86 -20.68
CA VAL A 341 5.27 5.31 -19.45
C VAL A 341 6.56 4.58 -19.81
N ASP A 342 7.66 5.08 -19.26
CA ASP A 342 9.00 4.51 -19.40
C ASP A 342 9.48 4.06 -18.02
N ALA A 343 9.17 2.82 -17.66
CA ALA A 343 9.46 2.20 -16.38
C ALA A 343 9.74 0.70 -16.56
N VAL A 344 10.57 0.16 -15.70
CA VAL A 344 10.87 -1.29 -15.68
C VAL A 344 9.74 -2.03 -14.98
N THR A 345 9.44 -1.61 -13.76
CA THR A 345 8.43 -2.23 -12.88
C THR A 345 7.60 -1.14 -12.22
N PRO A 346 6.56 -0.61 -12.91
CA PRO A 346 5.61 0.30 -12.29
C PRO A 346 5.08 -0.31 -10.99
N TYR A 347 5.26 0.39 -9.88
CA TYR A 347 5.00 -0.16 -8.56
C TYR A 347 3.99 0.66 -7.75
N SER A 348 3.98 1.97 -7.96
CA SER A 348 2.97 2.88 -7.40
C SER A 348 2.66 4.03 -8.35
N LEU A 349 1.45 4.59 -8.24
CA LEU A 349 0.96 5.68 -9.06
C LEU A 349 0.32 6.75 -8.17
N CYS A 350 0.64 8.01 -8.42
CA CYS A 350 -0.05 9.18 -7.84
C CYS A 350 -0.48 10.10 -8.97
N ALA A 351 -1.74 10.01 -9.38
CA ALA A 351 -2.29 10.86 -10.43
C ALA A 351 -2.70 12.24 -9.88
N PHE A 352 -2.31 13.29 -10.59
CA PHE A 352 -2.73 14.65 -10.30
C PHE A 352 -3.89 15.13 -11.17
N GLY A 353 -4.28 14.32 -12.16
CA GLY A 353 -5.27 14.63 -13.18
C GLY A 353 -4.63 15.01 -14.52
N GLY A 354 -5.39 14.93 -15.62
CA GLY A 354 -4.86 15.16 -16.96
C GLY A 354 -3.77 14.16 -17.32
N ASP A 355 -2.58 14.65 -17.67
CA ASP A 355 -1.39 13.88 -18.03
C ASP A 355 -0.26 13.99 -16.99
N SER A 356 -0.57 14.57 -15.81
CA SER A 356 0.41 14.75 -14.72
C SER A 356 0.26 13.70 -13.64
N PHE A 357 1.38 13.01 -13.35
CA PHE A 357 1.42 11.95 -12.33
C PHE A 357 2.85 11.66 -11.86
N LEU A 358 2.98 11.16 -10.63
CA LEU A 358 4.19 10.51 -10.14
C LEU A 358 4.05 9.00 -10.30
N LEU A 359 5.16 8.36 -10.66
CA LEU A 359 5.28 6.92 -10.79
C LEU A 359 6.46 6.42 -9.98
N GLY A 360 6.20 5.49 -9.07
CA GLY A 360 7.22 4.69 -8.42
C GLY A 360 7.59 3.49 -9.30
N ASP A 361 8.88 3.26 -9.48
CA ASP A 361 9.42 2.11 -10.23
C ASP A 361 10.31 1.30 -9.29
N ALA A 362 9.92 0.05 -9.01
CA ALA A 362 10.67 -0.84 -8.14
C ALA A 362 11.91 -1.45 -8.81
N GLY A 363 12.06 -1.31 -10.13
CA GLY A 363 13.18 -1.89 -10.86
C GLY A 363 13.25 -3.41 -10.69
N ASP A 364 14.23 -3.89 -9.94
CA ASP A 364 14.47 -5.32 -9.69
C ASP A 364 13.93 -5.81 -8.31
N TYR A 365 13.26 -4.97 -7.53
CA TYR A 365 12.74 -5.20 -6.18
C TYR A 365 13.80 -5.35 -5.07
N PHE A 366 15.08 -5.34 -5.38
CA PHE A 366 16.17 -5.54 -4.40
C PHE A 366 17.01 -4.28 -4.19
N ASN A 367 17.25 -3.54 -5.26
CA ASN A 367 17.99 -2.30 -5.24
C ASN A 367 17.05 -1.10 -5.04
N PRO A 368 17.60 0.07 -4.64
CA PRO A 368 16.83 1.30 -4.62
C PRO A 368 16.09 1.53 -5.94
N GLY A 369 14.80 1.81 -5.83
CA GLY A 369 13.94 2.14 -6.95
C GLY A 369 14.05 3.61 -7.35
N SER A 370 13.09 4.08 -8.11
CA SER A 370 13.03 5.47 -8.51
C SER A 370 11.61 6.05 -8.46
N VAL A 371 11.52 7.37 -8.38
CA VAL A 371 10.29 8.14 -8.56
C VAL A 371 10.46 9.08 -9.74
N SER A 372 9.52 9.05 -10.66
CA SER A 372 9.51 9.93 -11.84
C SER A 372 8.25 10.78 -11.88
N LEU A 373 8.41 12.06 -12.23
CA LEU A 373 7.29 12.93 -12.60
C LEU A 373 7.08 12.87 -14.11
N TYR A 374 5.82 12.74 -14.50
CA TYR A 374 5.35 12.81 -15.88
C TYR A 374 4.35 13.96 -16.04
N SER A 375 4.44 14.65 -17.17
CA SER A 375 3.44 15.60 -17.64
C SER A 375 3.69 15.87 -19.13
N GLY A 376 2.89 15.27 -20.00
CA GLY A 376 3.18 15.24 -21.44
C GLY A 376 4.49 14.51 -21.79
N GLY A 377 4.93 13.59 -20.94
CA GLY A 377 6.21 12.86 -20.99
C GLY A 377 6.98 12.97 -19.67
N LYS A 378 8.05 12.20 -19.54
CA LYS A 378 8.90 12.18 -18.32
C LYS A 378 9.62 13.53 -18.15
N LYS A 379 9.46 14.16 -16.99
CA LYS A 379 10.10 15.43 -16.63
C LYS A 379 11.42 15.24 -15.91
N TRP A 380 11.39 14.40 -14.87
CA TRP A 380 12.57 14.03 -14.09
C TRP A 380 12.40 12.67 -13.43
N THR A 381 13.51 12.14 -12.94
CA THR A 381 13.57 10.92 -12.14
C THR A 381 14.56 11.14 -11.01
N VAL A 382 14.19 10.72 -9.80
CA VAL A 382 15.05 10.71 -8.61
C VAL A 382 15.18 9.29 -8.07
N THR A 383 16.27 9.00 -7.38
CA THR A 383 16.44 7.73 -6.66
C THR A 383 15.58 7.75 -5.39
N ALA A 384 14.81 6.70 -5.18
CA ALA A 384 14.00 6.46 -3.99
C ALA A 384 14.59 5.31 -3.14
N GLY A 385 13.90 4.89 -2.09
CA GLY A 385 14.22 3.65 -1.39
C GLY A 385 13.87 2.40 -2.19
N VAL A 386 14.03 1.23 -1.56
CA VAL A 386 13.66 -0.07 -2.18
C VAL A 386 12.15 -0.18 -2.23
N CYS A 387 11.61 -0.57 -3.40
CA CYS A 387 10.16 -0.73 -3.63
C CYS A 387 9.36 0.52 -3.26
N PRO A 388 9.43 1.64 -4.04
CA PRO A 388 8.65 2.84 -3.79
C PRO A 388 7.16 2.55 -4.05
N GLY A 389 6.44 2.14 -2.98
CA GLY A 389 5.17 1.44 -3.06
C GLY A 389 3.93 2.31 -2.91
N HIS A 390 4.00 3.43 -2.21
CA HIS A 390 2.81 4.19 -1.88
C HIS A 390 3.07 5.69 -1.79
N PHE A 391 2.09 6.47 -2.26
CA PHE A 391 2.11 7.93 -2.16
C PHE A 391 1.00 8.44 -1.24
N ALA A 392 1.28 9.53 -0.52
CA ALA A 392 0.27 10.32 0.16
C ALA A 392 0.50 11.82 -0.10
N ILE A 393 -0.58 12.58 -0.21
CA ILE A 393 -0.57 14.00 -0.56
C ILE A 393 -1.08 14.83 0.62
N TRP A 394 -0.39 15.91 0.96
CA TRP A 394 -0.80 16.92 1.95
C TRP A 394 -0.81 18.31 1.39
#